data_e57ba4cb8d3f3dd4c71d3778bbfeac85
#
_entry.id   e57ba4cb8d3f3dd4c71d3778bbfeac85
#
_cell.length_a   1.000
_cell.length_b   1.000
_cell.length_c   1.000
_cell.angle_alpha   90.00
_cell.angle_beta   90.00
_cell.angle_gamma   90.00
#
_symmetry.space_group_name_H-M   'P 1'
#
loop_
_entity.id
_entity.type
_entity.pdbx_description
1 polymer ?
#
loop_
_entity_poly.entity_id
_entity_poly.type
_entity_poly.pdbx_seq_one_letter_code
_entity_poly.pdbx_strand_id
1 'polypeptide(L)'
;MKRIFIPFALIIGATACGISTQQEVQMGQEEAAQINQQLPLVRDAEINRYINLLGDQIASRTSRADLDWRFYVVDAAEVNAFAVPGGYVYVNRGLVERTDRMDELAGVLGHEIGHVVLRHTVKQMEKMQGANIGVTLACVLTNVCNSGLAQAGINIAGTAVFAKFSRGDEAEADAQAVKNTVAAGIDPHGVITMFEKLIAERKSRPDAVSAFFATHPGEEDRIVAAQAEINKYPASSLRNLTTNTTNYNSFRARIRSLPPSPPPRAQ
;
A
#
# COMPACT_ATOMS: atom_id res chain seq x y z
N MET A 1 26.22 63.86 18.32
CA MET A 1 26.46 62.49 17.84
C MET A 1 25.15 61.71 17.89
N LYS A 2 24.46 61.56 16.74
CA LYS A 2 23.19 60.81 16.63
C LYS A 2 23.50 59.36 16.31
N ARG A 3 23.18 58.43 17.22
CA ARG A 3 23.28 57.00 17.00
C ARG A 3 22.08 56.51 16.19
N ILE A 4 22.36 56.03 14.96
CA ILE A 4 21.37 55.40 14.08
C ILE A 4 21.24 53.95 14.55
N PHE A 5 20.07 53.60 15.10
CA PHE A 5 19.68 52.20 15.34
C PHE A 5 19.14 51.61 14.05
N ILE A 6 19.84 50.67 13.46
CA ILE A 6 19.35 49.81 12.35
C ILE A 6 18.63 48.62 13.01
N PRO A 7 17.32 48.44 12.79
CA PRO A 7 16.67 47.21 13.27
C PRO A 7 17.12 46.03 12.40
N PHE A 8 17.79 45.08 13.01
CA PHE A 8 18.09 43.79 12.40
C PHE A 8 16.77 42.99 12.32
N ALA A 9 16.11 42.99 11.17
CA ALA A 9 14.95 42.13 10.92
C ALA A 9 15.42 40.69 10.81
N LEU A 10 15.18 39.93 11.88
CA LEU A 10 15.37 38.47 11.91
C LEU A 10 14.31 37.87 10.98
N ILE A 11 14.66 37.59 9.74
CA ILE A 11 13.83 36.78 8.83
C ILE A 11 13.87 35.33 9.37
N ILE A 12 12.90 34.96 10.20
CA ILE A 12 12.62 33.57 10.54
C ILE A 12 12.04 32.98 9.27
N GLY A 13 12.92 32.39 8.47
CA GLY A 13 12.52 31.53 7.37
C GLY A 13 11.79 30.33 7.98
N ALA A 14 10.45 30.34 7.92
CA ALA A 14 9.65 29.15 8.15
C ALA A 14 9.96 28.19 7.00
N THR A 15 11.02 27.38 7.16
CA THR A 15 11.19 26.18 6.35
C THR A 15 10.04 25.26 6.75
N ALA A 16 9.05 25.12 5.87
CA ALA A 16 8.10 24.02 5.96
C ALA A 16 8.95 22.74 5.82
N CYS A 17 9.42 22.20 6.93
CA CYS A 17 10.17 20.96 6.96
C CYS A 17 9.20 19.83 6.67
N GLY A 18 9.12 19.42 5.40
CA GLY A 18 8.45 18.16 5.04
C GLY A 18 9.16 16.98 5.73
N ILE A 19 8.46 15.85 5.86
CA ILE A 19 9.00 14.62 6.44
C ILE A 19 10.13 14.10 5.54
N SER A 20 11.34 14.04 6.08
CA SER A 20 12.49 13.51 5.34
C SER A 20 12.37 12.00 5.10
N THR A 21 13.11 11.46 4.13
CA THR A 21 13.16 10.00 3.88
C THR A 21 13.60 9.23 5.12
N GLN A 22 14.56 9.77 5.88
CA GLN A 22 15.03 9.12 7.11
C GLN A 22 13.94 9.06 8.19
N GLN A 23 13.18 10.14 8.38
CA GLN A 23 12.04 10.16 9.30
C GLN A 23 10.93 9.21 8.84
N GLU A 24 10.63 9.18 7.54
CA GLU A 24 9.68 8.24 6.95
C GLU A 24 10.06 6.78 7.23
N VAL A 25 11.33 6.41 7.01
CA VAL A 25 11.83 5.05 7.26
C VAL A 25 11.74 4.70 8.75
N GLN A 26 12.15 5.62 9.63
CA GLN A 26 12.06 5.38 11.08
C GLN A 26 10.62 5.16 11.53
N MET A 27 9.70 6.03 11.11
CA MET A 27 8.26 5.89 11.43
C MET A 27 7.71 4.57 10.91
N GLY A 28 8.06 4.20 9.68
CA GLY A 28 7.64 2.94 9.09
C GLY A 28 8.17 1.71 9.84
N GLN A 29 9.41 1.74 10.33
CA GLN A 29 9.97 0.68 11.17
C GLN A 29 9.21 0.51 12.48
N GLU A 30 8.93 1.62 13.16
CA GLU A 30 8.19 1.62 14.43
C GLU A 30 6.77 1.07 14.25
N GLU A 31 6.09 1.51 13.19
CA GLU A 31 4.75 1.06 12.86
C GLU A 31 4.71 -0.41 12.43
N ALA A 32 5.62 -0.83 11.55
CA ALA A 32 5.73 -2.22 11.12
C ALA A 32 6.03 -3.16 12.31
N ALA A 33 6.85 -2.73 13.26
CA ALA A 33 7.12 -3.51 14.47
C ALA A 33 5.85 -3.74 15.30
N GLN A 34 4.97 -2.74 15.41
CA GLN A 34 3.69 -2.86 16.11
C GLN A 34 2.70 -3.74 15.34
N ILE A 35 2.58 -3.55 14.02
CA ILE A 35 1.75 -4.37 13.14
C ILE A 35 2.15 -5.85 13.25
N ASN A 36 3.44 -6.15 13.20
CA ASN A 36 3.96 -7.52 13.25
C ASN A 36 3.69 -8.22 14.60
N GLN A 37 3.47 -7.47 15.67
CA GLN A 37 3.06 -8.02 16.98
C GLN A 37 1.56 -8.28 17.07
N GLN A 38 0.76 -7.52 16.34
CA GLN A 38 -0.70 -7.54 16.46
C GLN A 38 -1.37 -8.42 15.39
N LEU A 39 -0.86 -8.42 14.16
CA LEU A 39 -1.44 -9.21 13.08
C LEU A 39 -0.94 -10.67 13.08
N PRO A 40 -1.80 -11.63 12.73
CA PRO A 40 -1.41 -13.01 12.56
C PRO A 40 -0.65 -13.19 11.24
N LEU A 41 0.67 -13.00 11.27
CA LEU A 41 1.50 -13.18 10.08
C LEU A 41 1.69 -14.66 9.75
N VAL A 42 1.61 -15.01 8.47
CA VAL A 42 1.98 -16.35 7.98
C VAL A 42 3.48 -16.55 8.22
N ARG A 43 3.84 -17.63 8.94
CA ARG A 43 5.24 -17.95 9.30
C ARG A 43 5.88 -19.04 8.44
N ASP A 44 5.21 -19.42 7.36
CA ASP A 44 5.73 -20.39 6.41
C ASP A 44 6.90 -19.81 5.60
N ALA A 45 8.07 -20.46 5.67
CA ALA A 45 9.29 -19.94 5.07
C ALA A 45 9.20 -19.82 3.54
N GLU A 46 8.55 -20.76 2.85
CA GLU A 46 8.43 -20.73 1.40
C GLU A 46 7.43 -19.67 0.93
N ILE A 47 6.34 -19.48 1.66
CA ILE A 47 5.39 -18.38 1.40
C ILE A 47 6.10 -17.04 1.57
N ASN A 48 6.82 -16.85 2.67
CA ASN A 48 7.55 -15.61 2.93
C ASN A 48 8.67 -15.37 1.92
N ARG A 49 9.39 -16.42 1.53
CA ARG A 49 10.40 -16.30 0.49
C ARG A 49 9.80 -15.87 -0.84
N TYR A 50 8.69 -16.47 -1.25
CA TYR A 50 8.06 -16.15 -2.54
C TYR A 50 7.52 -14.72 -2.59
N ILE A 51 6.76 -14.28 -1.57
CA ILE A 51 6.18 -12.94 -1.57
C ILE A 51 7.26 -11.85 -1.57
N ASN A 52 8.38 -12.06 -0.86
CA ASN A 52 9.50 -11.13 -0.89
C ASN A 52 10.22 -11.15 -2.25
N LEU A 53 10.46 -12.31 -2.87
CA LEU A 53 11.05 -12.37 -4.21
C LEU A 53 10.22 -11.63 -5.26
N LEU A 54 8.89 -11.80 -5.25
CA LEU A 54 8.00 -11.12 -6.19
C LEU A 54 7.94 -9.62 -5.90
N GLY A 55 7.85 -9.23 -4.64
CA GLY A 55 7.83 -7.84 -4.23
C GLY A 55 9.15 -7.13 -4.56
N ASP A 56 10.29 -7.74 -4.26
CA ASP A 56 11.62 -7.21 -4.57
C ASP A 56 11.85 -7.08 -6.09
N GLN A 57 11.35 -8.04 -6.88
CA GLN A 57 11.41 -7.95 -8.35
C GLN A 57 10.74 -6.67 -8.85
N ILE A 58 9.63 -6.27 -8.23
CA ILE A 58 8.89 -5.06 -8.59
C ILE A 58 9.56 -3.81 -7.99
N ALA A 59 9.82 -3.82 -6.69
CA ALA A 59 10.32 -2.68 -5.94
C ALA A 59 11.72 -2.21 -6.40
N SER A 60 12.60 -3.15 -6.76
CA SER A 60 13.94 -2.85 -7.28
C SER A 60 13.94 -2.08 -8.61
N ARG A 61 12.82 -1.98 -9.29
CA ARG A 61 12.64 -1.24 -10.56
C ARG A 61 12.01 0.13 -10.37
N THR A 62 11.79 0.54 -9.13
CA THR A 62 11.19 1.84 -8.80
C THR A 62 12.24 2.91 -8.50
N SER A 63 11.80 4.15 -8.40
CA SER A 63 12.66 5.27 -7.96
C SER A 63 13.04 5.19 -6.49
N ARG A 64 12.50 4.25 -5.74
CA ARG A 64 12.80 4.00 -4.32
C ARG A 64 13.32 2.59 -4.07
N ALA A 65 14.14 2.09 -5.00
CA ALA A 65 14.82 0.80 -4.88
C ALA A 65 15.83 0.74 -3.72
N ASP A 66 16.19 1.89 -3.16
CA ASP A 66 17.09 2.07 -2.01
C ASP A 66 16.46 1.75 -0.66
N LEU A 67 15.12 1.64 -0.58
CA LEU A 67 14.43 1.24 0.65
C LEU A 67 14.65 -0.25 0.96
N ASP A 68 14.66 -0.58 2.26
CA ASP A 68 14.68 -1.97 2.72
C ASP A 68 13.25 -2.55 2.66
N TRP A 69 12.84 -2.96 1.46
CA TRP A 69 11.51 -3.48 1.21
C TRP A 69 11.24 -4.78 1.95
N ARG A 70 10.06 -4.91 2.55
CA ARG A 70 9.61 -6.09 3.28
C ARG A 70 8.16 -6.40 2.93
N PHE A 71 7.90 -7.64 2.57
CA PHE A 71 6.58 -8.11 2.15
C PHE A 71 6.11 -9.20 3.10
N TYR A 72 4.88 -9.05 3.61
CA TYR A 72 4.28 -9.95 4.58
C TYR A 72 2.94 -10.47 4.08
N VAL A 73 2.64 -11.74 4.39
CA VAL A 73 1.31 -12.31 4.23
C VAL A 73 0.64 -12.35 5.59
N VAL A 74 -0.51 -11.68 5.71
CA VAL A 74 -1.34 -11.72 6.90
C VAL A 74 -2.31 -12.89 6.80
N ASP A 75 -2.38 -13.74 7.81
CA ASP A 75 -3.33 -14.88 7.86
C ASP A 75 -4.73 -14.38 8.23
N ALA A 76 -5.35 -13.68 7.31
CA ALA A 76 -6.70 -13.12 7.42
C ALA A 76 -7.50 -13.45 6.17
N ALA A 77 -8.76 -13.87 6.36
CA ALA A 77 -9.65 -14.26 5.26
C ALA A 77 -10.22 -13.05 4.49
N GLU A 78 -10.13 -11.88 5.07
CA GLU A 78 -10.56 -10.62 4.44
C GLU A 78 -9.72 -10.29 3.22
N VAL A 79 -10.34 -9.74 2.20
CA VAL A 79 -9.62 -9.22 1.03
C VAL A 79 -9.07 -7.85 1.38
N ASN A 80 -7.77 -7.76 1.55
CA ASN A 80 -7.07 -6.50 1.78
C ASN A 80 -5.58 -6.60 1.46
N ALA A 81 -4.99 -5.44 1.13
CA ALA A 81 -3.56 -5.19 1.12
C ALA A 81 -3.32 -3.76 1.58
N PHE A 82 -2.15 -3.47 2.12
CA PHE A 82 -1.79 -2.12 2.52
C PHE A 82 -0.28 -1.97 2.64
N ALA A 83 0.19 -0.75 2.49
CA ALA A 83 1.58 -0.39 2.67
C ALA A 83 1.77 0.61 3.81
N VAL A 84 2.89 0.45 4.51
CA VAL A 84 3.37 1.38 5.54
C VAL A 84 4.56 2.16 4.97
N PRO A 85 4.75 3.44 5.33
CA PRO A 85 5.92 4.20 4.92
C PRO A 85 7.23 3.44 5.14
N GLY A 86 8.24 3.71 4.33
CA GLY A 86 9.55 3.08 4.49
C GLY A 86 9.71 1.69 3.83
N GLY A 87 8.68 1.19 3.12
CA GLY A 87 8.82 -0.02 2.28
C GLY A 87 8.23 -1.30 2.87
N TYR A 88 7.31 -1.22 3.81
CA TYR A 88 6.64 -2.40 4.39
C TYR A 88 5.27 -2.61 3.72
N VAL A 89 5.06 -3.77 3.11
CA VAL A 89 3.84 -4.12 2.37
C VAL A 89 3.22 -5.38 2.97
N TYR A 90 1.93 -5.33 3.22
CA TYR A 90 1.15 -6.42 3.78
C TYR A 90 0.05 -6.83 2.80
N VAL A 91 -0.11 -8.11 2.59
CA VAL A 91 -1.20 -8.67 1.79
C VAL A 91 -1.92 -9.76 2.57
N ASN A 92 -3.23 -9.65 2.66
CA ASN A 92 -4.04 -10.65 3.34
C ASN A 92 -4.11 -11.94 2.51
N ARG A 93 -4.09 -13.07 3.19
CA ARG A 93 -4.29 -14.39 2.59
C ARG A 93 -5.55 -14.43 1.74
N GLY A 94 -6.66 -13.85 2.22
CA GLY A 94 -7.90 -13.79 1.49
C GLY A 94 -7.81 -13.08 0.14
N LEU A 95 -6.92 -12.08 -0.01
CA LEU A 95 -6.65 -11.47 -1.30
C LEU A 95 -5.86 -12.43 -2.21
N VAL A 96 -4.79 -13.05 -1.68
CA VAL A 96 -3.95 -14.00 -2.43
C VAL A 96 -4.78 -15.18 -2.95
N GLU A 97 -5.72 -15.69 -2.17
CA GLU A 97 -6.60 -16.79 -2.58
C GLU A 97 -7.50 -16.47 -3.79
N ARG A 98 -7.75 -15.17 -4.05
CA ARG A 98 -8.54 -14.67 -5.18
C ARG A 98 -7.74 -14.44 -6.45
N THR A 99 -6.44 -14.41 -6.34
CA THR A 99 -5.58 -14.31 -7.52
C THR A 99 -5.42 -15.68 -8.17
N ASP A 100 -5.58 -15.75 -9.49
CA ASP A 100 -5.41 -16.98 -10.27
C ASP A 100 -4.05 -17.05 -10.96
N ARG A 101 -3.47 -15.89 -11.24
CA ARG A 101 -2.19 -15.73 -11.92
C ARG A 101 -1.26 -14.81 -11.12
N MET A 102 0.03 -14.94 -11.39
CA MET A 102 1.07 -14.14 -10.74
C MET A 102 0.91 -12.64 -11.01
N ASP A 103 0.55 -12.27 -12.23
CA ASP A 103 0.39 -10.86 -12.64
C ASP A 103 -0.70 -10.13 -11.86
N GLU A 104 -1.75 -10.83 -11.43
CA GLU A 104 -2.81 -10.28 -10.58
C GLU A 104 -2.27 -9.90 -9.19
N LEU A 105 -1.51 -10.79 -8.56
CA LEU A 105 -0.86 -10.49 -7.29
C LEU A 105 0.20 -9.40 -7.45
N ALA A 106 0.96 -9.46 -8.55
CA ALA A 106 1.95 -8.43 -8.89
C ALA A 106 1.31 -7.06 -9.12
N GLY A 107 0.11 -7.01 -9.69
CA GLY A 107 -0.67 -5.78 -9.85
C GLY A 107 -1.00 -5.13 -8.51
N VAL A 108 -1.47 -5.94 -7.53
CA VAL A 108 -1.74 -5.45 -6.17
C VAL A 108 -0.46 -4.98 -5.49
N LEU A 109 0.60 -5.79 -5.50
CA LEU A 109 1.89 -5.38 -4.91
C LEU A 109 2.44 -4.12 -5.58
N GLY A 110 2.32 -4.01 -6.91
CA GLY A 110 2.73 -2.84 -7.67
C GLY A 110 1.98 -1.57 -7.28
N HIS A 111 0.69 -1.70 -6.94
CA HIS A 111 -0.17 -0.63 -6.44
C HIS A 111 0.28 -0.18 -5.03
N GLU A 112 0.47 -1.12 -4.10
CA GLU A 112 0.95 -0.82 -2.74
C GLU A 112 2.35 -0.18 -2.77
N ILE A 113 3.25 -0.74 -3.57
CA ILE A 113 4.56 -0.15 -3.84
C ILE A 113 4.38 1.27 -4.41
N GLY A 114 3.40 1.49 -5.28
CA GLY A 114 3.05 2.80 -5.84
C GLY A 114 2.75 3.83 -4.76
N HIS A 115 1.94 3.48 -3.76
CA HIS A 115 1.65 4.36 -2.63
C HIS A 115 2.90 4.78 -1.86
N VAL A 116 3.84 3.85 -1.63
CA VAL A 116 5.12 4.16 -0.95
C VAL A 116 6.03 5.00 -1.84
N VAL A 117 6.17 4.65 -3.12
CA VAL A 117 7.00 5.38 -4.09
C VAL A 117 6.57 6.82 -4.23
N LEU A 118 5.26 7.05 -4.29
CA LEU A 118 4.65 8.37 -4.42
C LEU A 118 4.46 9.08 -3.06
N ARG A 119 4.79 8.38 -1.96
CA ARG A 119 4.73 8.90 -0.59
C ARG A 119 3.33 9.37 -0.18
N HIS A 120 2.25 8.70 -0.63
CA HIS A 120 0.88 9.15 -0.39
C HIS A 120 0.55 9.30 1.10
N THR A 121 0.91 8.31 1.92
CA THR A 121 0.73 8.37 3.38
C THR A 121 1.49 9.55 3.98
N VAL A 122 2.74 9.76 3.59
CA VAL A 122 3.57 10.87 4.09
C VAL A 122 2.97 12.22 3.70
N LYS A 123 2.53 12.37 2.45
CA LYS A 123 1.85 13.60 1.98
C LYS A 123 0.57 13.90 2.76
N GLN A 124 -0.20 12.86 3.12
CA GLN A 124 -1.38 13.03 3.98
C GLN A 124 -0.97 13.54 5.36
N MET A 125 0.06 12.96 5.96
CA MET A 125 0.58 13.40 7.25
C MET A 125 1.07 14.86 7.21
N GLU A 126 1.81 15.24 6.18
CA GLU A 126 2.30 16.61 5.98
C GLU A 126 1.14 17.61 5.84
N LYS A 127 0.10 17.28 5.08
CA LYS A 127 -1.10 18.13 4.94
C LYS A 127 -1.79 18.37 6.28
N MET A 128 -1.82 17.39 7.15
CA MET A 128 -2.47 17.49 8.45
C MET A 128 -1.60 18.23 9.47
N GLN A 129 -0.30 18.07 9.45
CA GLN A 129 0.63 18.88 10.26
C GLN A 129 0.52 20.38 9.89
N GLY A 130 0.41 20.70 8.60
CA GLY A 130 0.22 22.07 8.11
C GLY A 130 -1.13 22.70 8.53
N ALA A 131 -2.13 21.89 8.89
CA ALA A 131 -3.43 22.36 9.38
C ALA A 131 -3.46 22.67 10.89
N ASN A 132 -2.31 22.67 11.58
CA ASN A 132 -2.17 22.92 13.04
C ASN A 132 -3.04 22.01 13.94
N ILE A 133 -3.39 20.82 13.44
CA ILE A 133 -4.12 19.81 14.20
C ILE A 133 -3.06 18.92 14.83
N GLY A 134 -2.89 18.99 16.15
CA GLY A 134 -2.02 18.10 16.94
C GLY A 134 -2.58 16.68 16.95
N VAL A 135 -2.63 16.05 15.80
CA VAL A 135 -3.28 14.76 15.57
C VAL A 135 -2.21 13.67 15.53
N THR A 136 -2.43 12.60 16.27
CA THR A 136 -1.58 11.41 16.17
C THR A 136 -1.73 10.80 14.77
N LEU A 137 -0.72 10.07 14.32
CA LEU A 137 -0.74 9.33 13.04
C LEU A 137 -2.04 8.52 12.88
N ALA A 138 -2.51 7.92 13.96
CA ALA A 138 -3.78 7.22 14.05
C ALA A 138 -4.98 8.04 13.54
N CYS A 139 -5.11 9.28 13.99
CA CYS A 139 -6.21 10.17 13.58
C CYS A 139 -6.14 10.54 12.12
N VAL A 140 -4.91 10.65 11.59
CA VAL A 140 -4.65 10.98 10.18
C VAL A 140 -5.13 9.87 9.26
N LEU A 141 -4.83 8.64 9.63
CA LEU A 141 -5.03 7.50 8.76
C LEU A 141 -6.47 6.94 8.78
N THR A 142 -7.24 7.17 9.85
CA THR A 142 -8.49 6.43 10.06
C THR A 142 -9.77 7.25 10.09
N ASN A 143 -9.73 8.59 10.10
CA ASN A 143 -10.91 9.41 10.41
C ASN A 143 -11.60 9.06 11.77
N VAL A 144 -11.00 8.16 12.56
CA VAL A 144 -11.58 7.60 13.79
C VAL A 144 -11.68 8.64 14.90
N CYS A 145 -10.90 9.73 14.82
CA CYS A 145 -10.96 10.81 15.79
C CYS A 145 -12.34 11.50 15.88
N ASN A 146 -13.15 11.35 14.85
CA ASN A 146 -14.52 11.87 14.87
C ASN A 146 -15.55 10.93 15.56
N SER A 147 -15.15 9.70 15.91
CA SER A 147 -16.09 8.66 16.39
C SER A 147 -16.03 8.36 17.89
N GLY A 148 -15.36 9.17 18.68
CA GLY A 148 -15.24 8.95 20.13
C GLY A 148 -14.34 7.76 20.54
N LEU A 149 -13.90 6.94 19.60
CA LEU A 149 -12.99 5.81 19.83
C LEU A 149 -11.53 6.24 20.05
N ALA A 150 -11.19 7.48 19.71
CA ALA A 150 -9.87 8.07 19.96
C ALA A 150 -9.51 8.13 21.47
N GLN A 151 -10.48 8.05 22.35
CA GLN A 151 -10.25 8.01 23.80
C GLN A 151 -9.94 6.61 24.35
N ALA A 152 -10.11 5.56 23.53
CA ALA A 152 -9.95 4.17 23.95
C ALA A 152 -8.55 3.57 23.72
N GLY A 153 -7.55 4.39 23.41
CA GLY A 153 -6.17 3.90 23.25
C GLY A 153 -5.99 3.02 22.00
N ILE A 154 -6.44 3.52 20.85
CA ILE A 154 -6.31 2.79 19.58
C ILE A 154 -4.83 2.58 19.27
N ASN A 155 -4.43 1.33 19.18
CA ASN A 155 -3.09 0.93 18.81
C ASN A 155 -2.80 1.37 17.36
N ILE A 156 -1.65 2.00 17.14
CA ILE A 156 -1.19 2.58 15.86
C ILE A 156 -1.23 1.54 14.72
N ALA A 157 -1.00 0.27 15.01
CA ALA A 157 -1.07 -0.82 14.03
C ALA A 157 -2.45 -1.03 13.40
N GLY A 158 -3.56 -0.70 14.10
CA GLY A 158 -4.90 -0.73 13.52
C GLY A 158 -5.17 0.41 12.56
N THR A 159 -4.32 1.43 12.54
CA THR A 159 -4.57 2.70 11.86
C THR A 159 -3.93 2.80 10.48
N ALA A 160 -2.77 2.18 10.26
CA ALA A 160 -2.16 2.10 8.93
C ALA A 160 -3.05 1.32 7.94
N VAL A 161 -3.74 0.29 8.44
CA VAL A 161 -4.66 -0.55 7.66
C VAL A 161 -5.89 0.21 7.16
N PHE A 162 -6.22 1.36 7.76
CA PHE A 162 -7.44 2.13 7.48
C PHE A 162 -7.19 3.48 6.80
N ALA A 163 -5.98 3.75 6.32
CA ALA A 163 -5.70 4.94 5.52
C ALA A 163 -6.60 4.96 4.29
N LYS A 164 -7.47 5.97 4.19
CA LYS A 164 -8.30 6.18 3.01
C LYS A 164 -7.61 7.17 2.09
N PHE A 165 -7.19 6.70 0.95
CA PHE A 165 -6.59 7.54 -0.08
C PHE A 165 -7.65 8.34 -0.85
N SER A 166 -7.25 9.45 -1.43
CA SER A 166 -8.11 10.19 -2.36
C SER A 166 -8.19 9.44 -3.70
N ARG A 167 -9.23 9.71 -4.49
CA ARG A 167 -9.32 9.16 -5.86
C ARG A 167 -8.11 9.53 -6.72
N GLY A 168 -7.50 10.69 -6.47
CA GLY A 168 -6.28 11.11 -7.14
C GLY A 168 -5.08 10.24 -6.76
N ASP A 169 -4.89 9.99 -5.46
CA ASP A 169 -3.82 9.13 -4.96
C ASP A 169 -3.97 7.69 -5.53
N GLU A 170 -5.21 7.19 -5.61
CA GLU A 170 -5.49 5.88 -6.21
C GLU A 170 -5.14 5.82 -7.70
N ALA A 171 -5.54 6.84 -8.47
CA ALA A 171 -5.20 6.90 -9.90
C ALA A 171 -3.68 6.98 -10.13
N GLU A 172 -2.96 7.73 -9.29
CA GLU A 172 -1.50 7.78 -9.33
C GLU A 172 -0.87 6.43 -8.96
N ALA A 173 -1.41 5.73 -7.96
CA ALA A 173 -0.93 4.41 -7.54
C ALA A 173 -1.20 3.34 -8.61
N ASP A 174 -2.35 3.39 -9.31
CA ASP A 174 -2.66 2.50 -10.43
C ASP A 174 -1.73 2.72 -11.61
N ALA A 175 -1.49 3.98 -11.99
CA ALA A 175 -0.54 4.31 -13.04
C ALA A 175 0.89 3.84 -12.67
N GLN A 176 1.25 3.98 -11.40
CA GLN A 176 2.53 3.50 -10.90
C GLN A 176 2.58 1.95 -10.87
N ALA A 177 1.46 1.26 -10.58
CA ALA A 177 1.38 -0.21 -10.64
C ALA A 177 1.65 -0.72 -12.06
N VAL A 178 1.03 -0.12 -13.07
CA VAL A 178 1.29 -0.44 -14.49
C VAL A 178 2.77 -0.24 -14.82
N LYS A 179 3.36 0.89 -14.44
CA LYS A 179 4.77 1.18 -14.67
C LYS A 179 5.69 0.18 -13.97
N ASN A 180 5.41 -0.13 -12.71
CA ASN A 180 6.22 -1.03 -11.89
C ASN A 180 6.20 -2.46 -12.44
N THR A 181 5.02 -2.98 -12.82
CA THR A 181 4.88 -4.33 -13.36
C THR A 181 5.57 -4.46 -14.72
N VAL A 182 5.40 -3.50 -15.64
CA VAL A 182 6.10 -3.50 -16.92
C VAL A 182 7.61 -3.47 -16.74
N ALA A 183 8.12 -2.62 -15.85
CA ALA A 183 9.55 -2.53 -15.57
C ALA A 183 10.12 -3.81 -14.94
N ALA A 184 9.30 -4.56 -14.20
CA ALA A 184 9.64 -5.85 -13.63
C ALA A 184 9.51 -7.04 -14.60
N GLY A 185 9.09 -6.80 -15.86
CA GLY A 185 8.86 -7.85 -16.86
C GLY A 185 7.58 -8.65 -16.64
N ILE A 186 6.59 -8.08 -15.94
CA ILE A 186 5.30 -8.70 -15.60
C ILE A 186 4.18 -8.02 -16.39
N ASP A 187 3.19 -8.79 -16.81
CA ASP A 187 2.06 -8.28 -17.61
C ASP A 187 1.20 -7.31 -16.78
N PRO A 188 1.10 -6.03 -17.16
CA PRO A 188 0.32 -5.04 -16.42
C PRO A 188 -1.20 -5.26 -16.47
N HIS A 189 -1.70 -6.10 -17.39
CA HIS A 189 -3.13 -6.44 -17.44
C HIS A 189 -3.60 -7.16 -16.17
N GLY A 190 -2.68 -7.74 -15.37
CA GLY A 190 -3.00 -8.28 -14.06
C GLY A 190 -3.62 -7.25 -13.10
N VAL A 191 -3.25 -5.97 -13.20
CA VAL A 191 -3.87 -4.87 -12.44
C VAL A 191 -5.37 -4.79 -12.76
N ILE A 192 -5.71 -4.78 -14.06
CA ILE A 192 -7.11 -4.70 -14.53
C ILE A 192 -7.88 -5.95 -14.11
N THR A 193 -7.35 -7.12 -14.40
CA THR A 193 -8.03 -8.40 -14.12
C THR A 193 -8.35 -8.55 -12.63
N MET A 194 -7.44 -8.11 -11.75
CA MET A 194 -7.69 -8.16 -10.31
C MET A 194 -8.80 -7.21 -9.90
N PHE A 195 -8.83 -5.98 -10.41
CA PHE A 195 -9.93 -5.04 -10.13
C PHE A 195 -11.28 -5.57 -10.61
N GLU A 196 -11.34 -6.14 -11.82
CA GLU A 196 -12.57 -6.76 -12.34
C GLU A 196 -13.10 -7.84 -11.40
N LYS A 197 -12.20 -8.70 -10.88
CA LYS A 197 -12.56 -9.73 -9.90
C LYS A 197 -13.11 -9.13 -8.60
N LEU A 198 -12.44 -8.11 -8.06
CA LEU A 198 -12.87 -7.46 -6.81
C LEU A 198 -14.22 -6.76 -6.97
N ILE A 199 -14.45 -6.10 -8.10
CA ILE A 199 -15.74 -5.45 -8.41
C ILE A 199 -16.85 -6.50 -8.59
N ALA A 200 -16.57 -7.61 -9.27
CA ALA A 200 -17.52 -8.70 -9.42
C ALA A 200 -17.87 -9.35 -8.07
N GLU A 201 -16.86 -9.55 -7.20
CA GLU A 201 -17.08 -10.06 -5.85
C GLU A 201 -17.87 -9.09 -4.99
N ARG A 202 -17.64 -7.78 -5.10
CA ARG A 202 -18.42 -6.75 -4.39
C ARG A 202 -19.90 -6.79 -4.73
N LYS A 203 -20.24 -7.06 -5.99
CA LYS A 203 -21.64 -7.19 -6.43
C LYS A 203 -22.34 -8.41 -5.83
N SER A 204 -21.59 -9.50 -5.62
CA SER A 204 -22.14 -10.78 -5.12
C SER A 204 -21.97 -10.97 -3.61
N ARG A 205 -20.88 -10.49 -3.04
CA ARG A 205 -20.48 -10.63 -1.62
C ARG A 205 -19.80 -9.35 -1.13
N PRO A 206 -20.55 -8.25 -0.92
CA PRO A 206 -19.98 -6.94 -0.59
C PRO A 206 -19.09 -6.97 0.67
N ASP A 207 -19.48 -7.74 1.68
CA ASP A 207 -18.74 -7.82 2.95
C ASP A 207 -17.33 -8.43 2.78
N ALA A 208 -17.15 -9.34 1.82
CA ALA A 208 -15.88 -10.03 1.60
C ALA A 208 -14.77 -9.09 1.13
N VAL A 209 -15.11 -7.99 0.47
CA VAL A 209 -14.16 -7.01 -0.11
C VAL A 209 -14.33 -5.60 0.47
N SER A 210 -15.17 -5.45 1.52
CA SER A 210 -15.47 -4.15 2.13
C SER A 210 -14.23 -3.44 2.66
N ALA A 211 -13.32 -4.18 3.29
CA ALA A 211 -12.08 -3.64 3.83
C ALA A 211 -11.19 -3.03 2.73
N PHE A 212 -11.05 -3.72 1.60
CA PHE A 212 -10.30 -3.22 0.46
C PHE A 212 -10.87 -1.91 -0.08
N PHE A 213 -12.16 -1.85 -0.35
CA PHE A 213 -12.78 -0.64 -0.90
C PHE A 213 -12.96 0.48 0.12
N ALA A 214 -12.84 0.20 1.42
CA ALA A 214 -12.80 1.23 2.46
C ALA A 214 -11.50 2.04 2.41
N THR A 215 -10.38 1.39 2.13
CA THR A 215 -9.05 2.00 2.04
C THR A 215 -8.74 2.49 0.63
N HIS A 216 -9.18 1.76 -0.40
CA HIS A 216 -8.94 2.02 -1.82
C HIS A 216 -10.25 2.37 -2.57
N PRO A 217 -10.74 3.61 -2.45
CA PRO A 217 -11.97 4.04 -3.10
C PRO A 217 -11.80 4.19 -4.63
N GLY A 218 -12.91 4.08 -5.32
CA GLY A 218 -12.97 4.14 -6.77
C GLY A 218 -13.25 2.74 -7.35
N GLU A 219 -13.81 2.68 -8.54
CA GLU A 219 -14.27 1.42 -9.09
C GLU A 219 -13.97 1.31 -10.60
N GLU A 220 -15.01 1.46 -11.42
CA GLU A 220 -14.91 1.22 -12.87
C GLU A 220 -13.99 2.23 -13.56
N ASP A 221 -13.92 3.47 -13.09
CA ASP A 221 -13.03 4.51 -13.63
C ASP A 221 -11.54 4.11 -13.54
N ARG A 222 -11.16 3.33 -12.51
CA ARG A 222 -9.77 2.87 -12.32
C ARG A 222 -9.36 1.88 -13.40
N ILE A 223 -10.25 0.98 -13.82
CA ILE A 223 -10.01 0.03 -14.94
C ILE A 223 -9.72 0.80 -16.23
N VAL A 224 -10.55 1.81 -16.53
CA VAL A 224 -10.38 2.64 -17.71
C VAL A 224 -9.05 3.39 -17.68
N ALA A 225 -8.71 3.96 -16.53
CA ALA A 225 -7.44 4.68 -16.33
C ALA A 225 -6.23 3.76 -16.45
N ALA A 226 -6.25 2.58 -15.82
CA ALA A 226 -5.19 1.59 -15.94
C ALA A 226 -5.00 1.11 -17.39
N GLN A 227 -6.11 0.87 -18.12
CA GLN A 227 -6.02 0.52 -19.53
C GLN A 227 -5.42 1.65 -20.38
N ALA A 228 -5.76 2.91 -20.07
CA ALA A 228 -5.16 4.05 -20.76
C ALA A 228 -3.64 4.16 -20.47
N GLU A 229 -3.19 3.84 -19.25
CA GLU A 229 -1.76 3.76 -18.93
C GLU A 229 -1.05 2.64 -19.70
N ILE A 230 -1.65 1.45 -19.77
CA ILE A 230 -1.10 0.31 -20.54
C ILE A 230 -0.97 0.68 -22.01
N ASN A 231 -1.94 1.37 -22.58
CA ASN A 231 -1.95 1.77 -24.00
C ASN A 231 -0.84 2.77 -24.37
N LYS A 232 -0.17 3.39 -23.40
CA LYS A 232 1.02 4.23 -23.65
C LYS A 232 2.25 3.41 -24.04
N TYR A 233 2.26 2.11 -23.76
CA TYR A 233 3.36 1.23 -24.11
C TYR A 233 3.19 0.66 -25.51
N PRO A 234 4.26 0.60 -26.33
CA PRO A 234 4.21 -0.08 -27.60
C PRO A 234 3.84 -1.56 -27.43
N ALA A 235 2.95 -2.09 -28.27
CA ALA A 235 2.54 -3.50 -28.19
C ALA A 235 3.74 -4.48 -28.24
N SER A 236 4.86 -4.09 -28.85
CA SER A 236 6.10 -4.87 -28.88
C SER A 236 6.74 -5.04 -27.51
N SER A 237 6.63 -4.05 -26.62
CA SER A 237 7.21 -4.11 -25.26
C SER A 237 6.35 -4.94 -24.29
N LEU A 238 5.08 -5.19 -24.63
CA LEU A 238 4.17 -5.95 -23.78
C LEU A 238 4.10 -7.44 -24.16
N ARG A 239 4.58 -7.85 -25.34
CA ARG A 239 4.34 -9.19 -25.91
C ARG A 239 4.93 -10.36 -25.11
N ASN A 240 6.02 -10.15 -24.38
CA ASN A 240 6.77 -11.22 -23.71
C ASN A 240 6.79 -11.03 -22.19
N LEU A 241 5.86 -10.24 -21.67
CA LEU A 241 5.73 -10.05 -20.22
C LEU A 241 5.13 -11.29 -19.57
N THR A 242 5.59 -11.58 -18.37
CA THR A 242 5.19 -12.79 -17.64
C THR A 242 3.82 -12.61 -17.00
N THR A 243 2.89 -13.49 -17.32
CA THR A 243 1.56 -13.53 -16.69
C THR A 243 1.50 -14.47 -15.51
N ASN A 244 2.19 -15.62 -15.60
CA ASN A 244 2.17 -16.64 -14.55
C ASN A 244 3.46 -17.46 -14.54
N THR A 245 3.75 -18.12 -13.41
CA THR A 245 4.91 -18.98 -13.23
C THR A 245 4.56 -20.25 -12.43
N THR A 246 5.35 -21.31 -12.63
CA THR A 246 5.22 -22.55 -11.81
C THR A 246 5.45 -22.23 -10.33
N ASN A 247 6.38 -21.35 -10.01
CA ASN A 247 6.67 -20.95 -8.62
C ASN A 247 5.46 -20.26 -7.98
N TYR A 248 4.75 -19.42 -8.73
CA TYR A 248 3.50 -18.80 -8.25
C TYR A 248 2.43 -19.86 -7.98
N ASN A 249 2.26 -20.82 -8.88
CA ASN A 249 1.28 -21.90 -8.68
C ASN A 249 1.59 -22.71 -7.42
N SER A 250 2.86 -22.98 -7.16
CA SER A 250 3.32 -23.65 -5.93
C SER A 250 3.05 -22.81 -4.67
N PHE A 251 3.35 -21.52 -4.72
CA PHE A 251 3.04 -20.56 -3.65
C PHE A 251 1.55 -20.52 -3.35
N ARG A 252 0.72 -20.38 -4.38
CA ARG A 252 -0.75 -20.35 -4.24
C ARG A 252 -1.31 -21.66 -3.69
N ALA A 253 -0.80 -22.82 -4.14
CA ALA A 253 -1.18 -24.11 -3.60
C ALA A 253 -0.83 -24.22 -2.11
N ARG A 254 0.34 -23.73 -1.71
CA ARG A 254 0.79 -23.71 -0.32
C ARG A 254 -0.07 -22.78 0.55
N ILE A 255 -0.42 -21.60 0.07
CA ILE A 255 -1.38 -20.69 0.74
C ILE A 255 -2.71 -21.41 1.01
N ARG A 256 -3.24 -22.11 0.01
CA ARG A 256 -4.52 -22.84 0.11
C ARG A 256 -4.45 -24.08 1.02
N SER A 257 -3.27 -24.62 1.27
CA SER A 257 -3.07 -25.76 2.18
C SER A 257 -2.95 -25.36 3.65
N LEU A 258 -2.86 -24.07 3.96
CA LEU A 258 -2.85 -23.59 5.34
C LEU A 258 -4.19 -23.89 6.03
N PRO A 259 -4.20 -24.12 7.35
CA PRO A 259 -5.45 -24.21 8.11
C PRO A 259 -6.35 -22.97 7.88
N PRO A 260 -7.65 -23.04 8.15
CA PRO A 260 -8.52 -21.85 8.07
C PRO A 260 -7.92 -20.68 8.85
N SER A 261 -7.99 -19.48 8.26
CA SER A 261 -7.50 -18.26 8.93
C SER A 261 -8.21 -18.07 10.28
N PRO A 262 -7.49 -17.58 11.30
CA PRO A 262 -8.11 -17.27 12.58
C PRO A 262 -9.23 -16.25 12.42
N PRO A 263 -10.28 -16.31 13.26
CA PRO A 263 -11.30 -15.27 13.25
C PRO A 263 -10.66 -13.92 13.59
N PRO A 264 -11.24 -12.80 13.09
CA PRO A 264 -10.81 -11.47 13.49
C PRO A 264 -10.76 -11.38 15.03
N ARG A 265 -9.68 -10.82 15.57
CA ARG A 265 -9.62 -10.60 17.02
C ARG A 265 -10.75 -9.65 17.40
N ALA A 266 -11.58 -10.03 18.37
CA ALA A 266 -12.54 -9.13 18.96
C ALA A 266 -11.79 -7.90 19.50
N GLN A 267 -12.18 -6.73 19.03
CA GLN A 267 -11.64 -5.44 19.47
C GLN A 267 -12.18 -5.08 20.85
#